data_72ca46d2d42d77c53351559bb3630091
#
_entry.id   72ca46d2d42d77c53351559bb3630091
#
_cell.length_a   1.000
_cell.length_b   1.000
_cell.length_c   1.000
_cell.angle_alpha   90.00
_cell.angle_beta   90.00
_cell.angle_gamma   90.00
#
_symmetry.space_group_name_H-M   'P 1'
#
loop_
_entity.id
_entity.type
_entity.pdbx_description
1 polymer ?
#
loop_
_entity_poly.entity_id
_entity_poly.type
_entity_poly.pdbx_seq_one_letter_code
_entity_poly.pdbx_strand_id
1 'polypeptide(L)'
;MGLICWLSLAWAYPDGVLYIPLDDRPPNWSPCTWQVVRCPPRAVYQGREGANLHALSSWLQEQPGRSLIASLDALVYGGLVQSRSSTLALEDAVRRLEALSRWRGRTGGQVLAFGVIPRHPDATNRTRNLALLRNLGDGFDYVEAPWDDALPGSPAVAEAATLPIPTRPGADEAGQVLLLRALNPGVRVRVLYDHPQVATQVTRYEGIPLQESITRLLASAGAVQVDSRPDLVLVVYTGGDPRRGVLTVLQGLREAPVAVADIARVNRGDASLVRYLVALDLYRDLAAYASWGTPGNNLGAALAQGGLFAIPLCQKAGNSLAACEEWRSRALAQAYLEYLWGEVGRPWVRARFPEPLTEEAARYVFARLQSEPTPHLGLGQLHPTGLKFPWRRSFEVEWQFRIE
;
A
#
# COMPACT_ATOMS: atom_id res chain seq x y z
N MET A 1 -19.35 42.17 4.81
CA MET A 1 -18.38 41.23 5.43
C MET A 1 -19.15 39.95 5.83
N GLY A 2 -19.21 38.97 4.97
CA GLY A 2 -19.88 37.72 5.22
C GLY A 2 -18.81 36.67 5.56
N LEU A 3 -18.81 36.19 6.80
CA LEU A 3 -18.04 35.00 7.21
C LEU A 3 -18.63 33.80 6.48
N ILE A 4 -17.92 33.29 5.47
CA ILE A 4 -18.18 31.95 4.93
C ILE A 4 -17.58 30.96 5.92
N CYS A 5 -18.44 30.44 6.79
CA CYS A 5 -18.13 29.33 7.66
C CYS A 5 -17.97 28.09 6.80
N TRP A 6 -16.74 27.65 6.55
CA TRP A 6 -16.46 26.34 5.98
C TRP A 6 -16.84 25.28 7.02
N LEU A 7 -18.08 24.82 6.94
CA LEU A 7 -18.47 23.57 7.57
C LEU A 7 -17.69 22.47 6.85
N SER A 8 -16.59 22.02 7.46
CA SER A 8 -15.97 20.75 7.12
C SER A 8 -17.01 19.64 7.40
N LEU A 9 -17.70 19.23 6.35
CA LEU A 9 -18.47 18.01 6.37
C LEU A 9 -17.49 16.89 6.74
N ALA A 10 -17.55 16.43 7.98
CA ALA A 10 -16.85 15.25 8.44
C ALA A 10 -17.46 14.07 7.67
N TRP A 11 -16.76 13.61 6.65
CA TRP A 11 -17.10 12.43 5.87
C TRP A 11 -16.87 11.20 6.75
N ALA A 12 -17.93 10.50 7.02
CA ALA A 12 -17.91 9.36 7.93
C ALA A 12 -17.64 8.06 7.16
N TYR A 13 -16.38 7.63 7.09
CA TYR A 13 -16.16 6.23 7.44
C TYR A 13 -16.50 6.11 8.93
N PRO A 14 -17.17 5.02 9.37
CA PRO A 14 -17.67 4.94 10.74
C PRO A 14 -16.53 5.29 11.70
N ASP A 15 -16.79 6.26 12.56
CA ASP A 15 -15.84 6.77 13.54
C ASP A 15 -15.03 5.64 14.15
N GLY A 16 -13.71 5.65 13.90
CA GLY A 16 -12.85 4.84 14.70
C GLY A 16 -11.93 3.83 14.04
N VAL A 17 -11.56 3.95 12.77
CA VAL A 17 -10.43 3.17 12.24
C VAL A 17 -9.14 3.93 12.45
N LEU A 18 -8.23 3.35 13.24
CA LEU A 18 -6.89 3.87 13.46
C LEU A 18 -5.90 3.13 12.56
N TYR A 19 -4.88 3.84 12.11
CA TYR A 19 -3.85 3.26 11.28
C TYR A 19 -2.46 3.72 11.75
N ILE A 20 -1.59 2.76 12.08
CA ILE A 20 -0.18 2.99 12.39
C ILE A 20 0.65 2.44 11.23
N PRO A 21 1.14 3.31 10.32
CA PRO A 21 1.94 2.90 9.16
C PRO A 21 3.29 2.32 9.56
N LEU A 22 3.87 1.52 8.68
CA LEU A 22 5.21 0.95 8.85
C LEU A 22 6.29 2.05 8.97
N ASP A 23 6.15 3.09 8.15
CA ASP A 23 7.00 4.28 8.13
C ASP A 23 6.28 5.41 7.34
N ASP A 24 6.93 6.57 7.17
CA ASP A 24 6.37 7.73 6.48
C ASP A 24 6.67 7.78 4.96
N ARG A 25 7.13 6.68 4.37
CA ARG A 25 7.24 6.58 2.90
C ARG A 25 5.85 6.55 2.25
N PRO A 26 5.69 7.08 1.03
CA PRO A 26 4.40 7.14 0.36
C PRO A 26 3.60 5.84 0.33
N PRO A 27 4.16 4.65 0.03
CA PRO A 27 3.38 3.40 0.03
C PRO A 27 2.72 3.08 1.38
N ASN A 28 3.40 3.39 2.49
CA ASN A 28 2.92 3.15 3.84
C ASN A 28 2.05 4.30 4.36
N TRP A 29 2.36 5.55 3.95
CA TRP A 29 1.69 6.74 4.42
C TRP A 29 0.42 7.08 3.64
N SER A 30 0.25 6.60 2.40
CA SER A 30 -0.88 6.92 1.54
C SER A 30 -2.26 6.72 2.21
N PRO A 31 -2.51 5.67 3.02
CA PRO A 31 -3.77 5.53 3.74
C PRO A 31 -4.11 6.74 4.62
N CYS A 32 -3.10 7.39 5.19
CA CYS A 32 -3.28 8.59 6.02
C CYS A 32 -3.78 9.80 5.22
N THR A 33 -3.67 9.79 3.91
CA THR A 33 -4.17 10.85 3.01
C THR A 33 -5.57 10.59 2.48
N TRP A 34 -6.10 9.37 2.65
CA TRP A 34 -7.39 8.96 2.09
C TRP A 34 -8.60 9.41 2.90
N GLN A 35 -8.40 9.99 4.08
CA GLN A 35 -9.47 10.43 4.99
C GLN A 35 -10.40 9.29 5.48
N VAL A 36 -10.00 8.04 5.30
CA VAL A 36 -10.75 6.86 5.72
C VAL A 36 -10.25 6.30 7.04
N VAL A 37 -9.11 6.81 7.53
CA VAL A 37 -8.46 6.39 8.77
C VAL A 37 -7.92 7.60 9.54
N ARG A 38 -7.72 7.41 10.84
CA ARG A 38 -6.99 8.35 11.69
C ARG A 38 -5.57 7.83 11.90
N CYS A 39 -4.58 8.64 11.53
CA CYS A 39 -3.17 8.33 11.68
C CYS A 39 -2.53 9.16 12.80
N PRO A 40 -1.37 8.74 13.32
CA PRO A 40 -0.52 9.61 14.15
C PRO A 40 -0.13 10.87 13.36
N PRO A 41 0.13 11.99 14.05
CA PRO A 41 0.70 13.17 13.40
C PRO A 41 1.98 12.80 12.65
N ARG A 42 2.16 13.29 11.41
CA ARG A 42 3.34 12.94 10.62
C ARG A 42 4.66 13.27 11.31
N ALA A 43 4.68 14.30 12.13
CA ALA A 43 5.85 14.69 12.92
C ALA A 43 6.33 13.62 13.93
N VAL A 44 5.51 12.60 14.20
CA VAL A 44 5.92 11.43 14.99
C VAL A 44 6.95 10.60 14.24
N TYR A 45 6.92 10.60 12.91
CA TYR A 45 7.87 9.91 12.03
C TYR A 45 8.96 10.87 11.58
N GLN A 46 10.21 10.46 11.69
CA GLN A 46 11.40 11.27 11.41
C GLN A 46 12.17 10.74 10.19
N GLY A 47 11.43 10.36 9.16
CA GLY A 47 12.02 9.81 7.95
C GLY A 47 12.82 8.54 8.24
N ARG A 48 14.07 8.52 7.83
CA ARG A 48 14.94 7.36 7.96
C ARG A 48 15.31 6.99 9.40
N GLU A 49 15.14 7.92 10.34
CA GLU A 49 15.40 7.69 11.78
C GLU A 49 14.24 6.94 12.47
N GLY A 50 13.09 6.82 11.77
CA GLY A 50 11.92 6.10 12.24
C GLY A 50 11.00 6.92 13.14
N ALA A 51 10.02 6.25 13.75
CA ALA A 51 9.05 6.90 14.62
C ALA A 51 9.59 7.14 16.04
N ASN A 52 9.20 8.25 16.62
CA ASN A 52 9.34 8.46 18.05
C ASN A 52 8.37 7.53 18.79
N LEU A 53 8.90 6.47 19.39
CA LEU A 53 8.12 5.40 20.01
C LEU A 53 7.27 5.87 21.18
N HIS A 54 7.77 6.82 21.97
CA HIS A 54 7.02 7.39 23.10
C HIS A 54 5.81 8.18 22.58
N ALA A 55 6.04 9.09 21.64
CA ALA A 55 4.97 9.88 21.03
C ALA A 55 3.93 9.00 20.32
N LEU A 56 4.36 7.94 19.61
CA LEU A 56 3.48 7.00 18.93
C LEU A 56 2.61 6.23 19.94
N SER A 57 3.21 5.71 21.02
CA SER A 57 2.49 5.00 22.07
C SER A 57 1.51 5.93 22.82
N SER A 58 1.92 7.15 23.16
CA SER A 58 1.05 8.14 23.81
C SER A 58 -0.13 8.50 22.93
N TRP A 59 0.11 8.78 21.64
CA TRP A 59 -0.95 9.04 20.68
C TRP A 59 -1.96 7.88 20.66
N LEU A 60 -1.50 6.64 20.56
CA LEU A 60 -2.38 5.47 20.51
C LEU A 60 -3.25 5.37 21.77
N GLN A 61 -2.70 5.63 22.96
CA GLN A 61 -3.44 5.55 24.19
C GLN A 61 -4.54 6.63 24.32
N GLU A 62 -4.43 7.72 23.61
CA GLU A 62 -5.42 8.81 23.63
C GLU A 62 -6.55 8.60 22.62
N GLN A 63 -6.36 7.74 21.60
CA GLN A 63 -7.33 7.60 20.51
C GLN A 63 -8.45 6.62 20.85
N PRO A 64 -9.73 7.03 20.74
CA PRO A 64 -10.83 6.08 20.64
C PRO A 64 -10.80 5.38 19.26
N GLY A 65 -11.35 4.17 19.16
CA GLY A 65 -11.45 3.49 17.88
C GLY A 65 -12.16 2.15 17.98
N ARG A 66 -12.75 1.70 16.87
CA ARG A 66 -13.36 0.37 16.73
C ARG A 66 -12.39 -0.65 16.14
N SER A 67 -11.45 -0.19 15.34
CA SER A 67 -10.44 -1.03 14.71
C SER A 67 -9.12 -0.30 14.69
N LEU A 68 -8.05 -1.03 14.92
CA LEU A 68 -6.67 -0.56 14.80
C LEU A 68 -5.95 -1.44 13.81
N ILE A 69 -5.39 -0.84 12.78
CA ILE A 69 -4.43 -1.49 11.88
C ILE A 69 -3.04 -0.99 12.28
N ALA A 70 -2.13 -1.90 12.65
CA ALA A 70 -0.85 -1.50 13.21
C ALA A 70 0.34 -2.26 12.64
N SER A 71 1.38 -1.53 12.25
CA SER A 71 2.70 -2.09 12.04
C SER A 71 3.36 -2.39 13.38
N LEU A 72 3.73 -3.66 13.61
CA LEU A 72 4.50 -4.08 14.76
C LEU A 72 5.92 -3.50 14.71
N ASP A 73 6.51 -3.41 13.51
CA ASP A 73 7.85 -2.83 13.33
C ASP A 73 7.88 -1.35 13.72
N ALA A 74 6.83 -0.59 13.40
CA ALA A 74 6.72 0.80 13.80
C ALA A 74 6.60 0.95 15.32
N LEU A 75 5.76 0.14 15.96
CA LEU A 75 5.52 0.19 17.41
C LEU A 75 6.71 -0.28 18.24
N VAL A 76 7.42 -1.31 17.74
CA VAL A 76 8.52 -1.92 18.49
C VAL A 76 9.85 -1.25 18.22
N TYR A 77 10.13 -0.95 16.96
CA TYR A 77 11.44 -0.51 16.52
C TYR A 77 11.46 0.94 15.99
N GLY A 78 10.31 1.47 15.58
CA GLY A 78 10.18 2.77 14.94
C GLY A 78 10.01 2.70 13.43
N GLY A 79 10.05 1.52 12.80
CA GLY A 79 9.83 1.33 11.38
C GLY A 79 10.66 0.24 10.74
N LEU A 80 10.55 0.11 9.41
CA LEU A 80 11.20 -0.95 8.64
C LEU A 80 12.74 -0.94 8.74
N VAL A 81 13.36 0.24 8.67
CA VAL A 81 14.83 0.35 8.73
C VAL A 81 15.33 -0.03 10.11
N GLN A 82 14.68 0.47 11.15
CA GLN A 82 15.03 0.21 12.54
C GLN A 82 14.83 -1.26 12.91
N SER A 83 13.78 -1.90 12.39
CA SER A 83 13.52 -3.32 12.66
C SER A 83 14.64 -4.24 12.13
N ARG A 84 15.35 -3.82 11.08
CA ARG A 84 16.47 -4.58 10.49
C ARG A 84 17.75 -4.52 11.30
N SER A 85 17.99 -3.41 12.00
CA SER A 85 19.26 -3.11 12.68
C SER A 85 19.18 -3.03 14.20
N SER A 86 18.01 -3.18 14.78
CA SER A 86 17.79 -3.07 16.23
C SER A 86 18.61 -4.09 17.02
N THR A 87 19.10 -3.66 18.18
CA THR A 87 19.72 -4.53 19.19
C THR A 87 18.81 -4.81 20.39
N LEU A 88 17.54 -4.39 20.30
CA LEU A 88 16.54 -4.52 21.36
C LEU A 88 16.37 -5.99 21.78
N ALA A 89 16.37 -6.26 23.08
CA ALA A 89 16.08 -7.58 23.60
C ALA A 89 14.64 -8.01 23.31
N LEU A 90 14.39 -9.32 23.21
CA LEU A 90 13.07 -9.85 22.89
C LEU A 90 12.02 -9.44 23.93
N GLU A 91 12.37 -9.48 25.21
CA GLU A 91 11.49 -9.14 26.33
C GLU A 91 11.04 -7.66 26.25
N ASP A 92 11.96 -6.77 25.87
CA ASP A 92 11.65 -5.36 25.69
C ASP A 92 10.79 -5.12 24.44
N ALA A 93 11.03 -5.88 23.37
CA ALA A 93 10.22 -5.85 22.17
C ALA A 93 8.76 -6.28 22.47
N VAL A 94 8.57 -7.38 23.18
CA VAL A 94 7.25 -7.86 23.63
C VAL A 94 6.58 -6.83 24.54
N ARG A 95 7.31 -6.26 25.49
CA ARG A 95 6.78 -5.19 26.39
C ARG A 95 6.23 -3.99 25.62
N ARG A 96 6.87 -3.59 24.53
CA ARG A 96 6.35 -2.49 23.69
C ARG A 96 5.01 -2.81 23.03
N LEU A 97 4.73 -4.07 22.73
CA LEU A 97 3.44 -4.51 22.18
C LEU A 97 2.29 -4.43 23.20
N GLU A 98 2.56 -4.33 24.50
CA GLU A 98 1.51 -4.12 25.51
C GLU A 98 0.69 -2.85 25.26
N ALA A 99 1.21 -1.88 24.49
CA ALA A 99 0.46 -0.71 24.06
C ALA A 99 -0.83 -1.08 23.30
N LEU A 100 -0.77 -2.16 22.50
CA LEU A 100 -1.93 -2.69 21.77
C LEU A 100 -2.96 -3.29 22.71
N SER A 101 -2.51 -4.11 23.66
CA SER A 101 -3.39 -4.74 24.67
C SER A 101 -4.06 -3.70 25.56
N ARG A 102 -3.33 -2.66 25.99
CA ARG A 102 -3.90 -1.53 26.75
C ARG A 102 -4.93 -0.76 25.92
N TRP A 103 -4.65 -0.47 24.66
CA TRP A 103 -5.61 0.19 23.78
C TRP A 103 -6.88 -0.65 23.62
N ARG A 104 -6.74 -1.95 23.32
CA ARG A 104 -7.86 -2.89 23.18
C ARG A 104 -8.67 -2.98 24.48
N GLY A 105 -8.02 -3.13 25.62
CA GLY A 105 -8.68 -3.21 26.93
C GLY A 105 -9.51 -1.97 27.26
N ARG A 106 -9.05 -0.78 26.82
CA ARG A 106 -9.77 0.48 27.03
C ARG A 106 -10.92 0.70 26.06
N THR A 107 -10.77 0.29 24.79
CA THR A 107 -11.73 0.62 23.73
C THR A 107 -12.66 -0.51 23.37
N GLY A 108 -12.29 -1.77 23.64
CA GLY A 108 -12.95 -2.96 23.11
C GLY A 108 -12.77 -3.14 21.60
N GLY A 109 -11.91 -2.35 20.96
CA GLY A 109 -11.71 -2.35 19.52
C GLY A 109 -10.93 -3.57 19.02
N GLN A 110 -11.09 -3.88 17.73
CA GLN A 110 -10.34 -4.92 17.03
C GLN A 110 -8.91 -4.47 16.75
N VAL A 111 -7.96 -5.40 16.84
CA VAL A 111 -6.56 -5.18 16.51
C VAL A 111 -6.15 -6.09 15.35
N LEU A 112 -5.88 -5.47 14.21
CA LEU A 112 -5.29 -6.12 13.04
C LEU A 112 -3.84 -5.62 12.92
N ALA A 113 -2.89 -6.53 12.81
CA ALA A 113 -1.48 -6.13 12.82
C ALA A 113 -0.65 -6.89 11.77
N PHE A 114 0.50 -6.33 11.45
CA PHE A 114 1.49 -6.98 10.63
C PHE A 114 2.90 -6.68 11.14
N GLY A 115 3.77 -7.68 11.05
CA GLY A 115 5.20 -7.52 11.33
C GLY A 115 6.00 -8.09 10.18
N VAL A 116 7.01 -7.37 9.69
CA VAL A 116 7.72 -7.70 8.47
C VAL A 116 8.83 -8.72 8.74
N ILE A 117 8.87 -9.83 7.97
CA ILE A 117 10.05 -10.67 7.87
C ILE A 117 11.09 -9.89 7.05
N PRO A 118 12.21 -9.45 7.64
CA PRO A 118 13.15 -8.57 6.97
C PRO A 118 13.84 -9.28 5.81
N ARG A 119 14.21 -8.52 4.79
CA ARG A 119 14.94 -9.05 3.64
C ARG A 119 16.32 -9.60 4.01
N HIS A 120 16.83 -10.51 3.20
CA HIS A 120 18.16 -11.08 3.33
C HIS A 120 19.12 -10.38 2.33
N PRO A 121 20.40 -10.11 2.68
CA PRO A 121 21.09 -10.43 3.94
C PRO A 121 21.08 -9.31 5.00
N ASP A 122 20.39 -8.20 4.77
CA ASP A 122 20.58 -6.91 5.45
C ASP A 122 20.22 -6.85 6.95
N ALA A 123 19.68 -7.90 7.54
CA ALA A 123 19.09 -7.77 8.86
C ALA A 123 19.92 -8.40 9.97
N THR A 124 20.67 -7.59 10.69
CA THR A 124 21.36 -8.00 11.93
C THR A 124 20.38 -8.39 13.04
N ASN A 125 19.17 -7.86 13.01
CA ASN A 125 18.08 -8.16 13.94
C ASN A 125 17.18 -9.34 13.52
N ARG A 126 17.48 -10.01 12.40
CA ARG A 126 16.60 -11.02 11.80
C ARG A 126 16.13 -12.10 12.78
N THR A 127 17.05 -12.70 13.51
CA THR A 127 16.73 -13.77 14.47
C THR A 127 15.79 -13.29 15.58
N ARG A 128 16.03 -12.09 16.13
CA ARG A 128 15.16 -11.51 17.18
C ARG A 128 13.79 -11.11 16.64
N ASN A 129 13.74 -10.54 15.43
CA ASN A 129 12.49 -10.20 14.77
C ASN A 129 11.62 -11.45 14.53
N LEU A 130 12.21 -12.54 14.02
CA LEU A 130 11.52 -13.81 13.89
C LEU A 130 11.10 -14.40 15.24
N ALA A 131 11.92 -14.24 16.29
CA ALA A 131 11.54 -14.65 17.64
C ALA A 131 10.35 -13.85 18.17
N LEU A 132 10.29 -12.54 17.91
CA LEU A 132 9.12 -11.71 18.23
C LEU A 132 7.87 -12.23 17.53
N LEU A 133 7.94 -12.46 16.20
CA LEU A 133 6.81 -12.95 15.40
C LEU A 133 6.30 -14.34 15.82
N ARG A 134 7.16 -15.18 16.41
CA ARG A 134 6.77 -16.48 16.98
C ARG A 134 6.10 -16.37 18.35
N ASN A 135 6.34 -15.27 19.06
CA ASN A 135 5.90 -15.07 20.44
C ASN A 135 4.84 -13.95 20.58
N LEU A 136 4.10 -13.71 19.53
CA LEU A 136 3.00 -12.75 19.52
C LEU A 136 1.85 -13.26 20.35
N GLY A 137 1.52 -13.09 21.48
CA GLY A 137 0.38 -13.59 22.28
C GLY A 137 -0.99 -13.40 21.61
N ASP A 138 -2.06 -13.68 22.32
CA ASP A 138 -3.46 -13.70 21.84
C ASP A 138 -4.12 -12.32 21.68
N GLY A 139 -3.33 -11.24 21.62
CA GLY A 139 -3.83 -9.86 21.63
C GLY A 139 -4.40 -9.35 20.30
N PHE A 140 -4.54 -10.19 19.26
CA PHE A 140 -4.89 -9.79 17.90
C PHE A 140 -6.14 -10.50 17.41
N ASP A 141 -7.00 -9.77 16.69
CA ASP A 141 -8.10 -10.37 15.92
C ASP A 141 -7.60 -10.93 14.59
N TYR A 142 -6.52 -10.34 14.08
CA TYR A 142 -5.75 -10.85 12.95
C TYR A 142 -4.32 -10.32 13.01
N VAL A 143 -3.35 -11.18 12.76
CA VAL A 143 -1.95 -10.78 12.61
C VAL A 143 -1.30 -11.59 11.51
N GLU A 144 -0.44 -10.96 10.72
CA GLU A 144 0.32 -11.60 9.65
C GLU A 144 1.78 -11.16 9.64
N ALA A 145 2.61 -11.96 8.99
CA ALA A 145 4.02 -11.62 8.76
C ALA A 145 4.35 -11.66 7.25
N PRO A 146 4.16 -10.55 6.53
CA PRO A 146 4.63 -10.45 5.16
C PRO A 146 6.16 -10.41 5.10
N TRP A 147 6.76 -11.02 4.06
CA TRP A 147 8.19 -10.86 3.82
C TRP A 147 8.49 -9.73 2.83
N ASP A 148 9.58 -9.01 3.10
CA ASP A 148 10.00 -7.84 2.31
C ASP A 148 10.47 -8.24 0.91
N ASP A 149 11.34 -9.25 0.80
CA ASP A 149 11.66 -9.92 -0.45
C ASP A 149 12.24 -11.33 -0.24
N ALA A 150 12.14 -12.15 -1.29
CA ALA A 150 12.67 -13.50 -1.33
C ALA A 150 13.43 -13.76 -2.65
N LEU A 151 14.50 -13.00 -2.88
CA LEU A 151 15.41 -13.24 -3.98
C LEU A 151 16.08 -14.62 -3.87
N PRO A 152 16.59 -15.20 -4.95
CA PRO A 152 17.32 -16.48 -4.91
C PRO A 152 18.38 -16.52 -3.80
N GLY A 153 18.32 -17.54 -2.94
CA GLY A 153 19.17 -17.66 -1.77
C GLY A 153 18.64 -17.00 -0.49
N SER A 154 17.51 -16.29 -0.55
CA SER A 154 16.85 -15.76 0.64
C SER A 154 16.20 -16.87 1.47
N PRO A 155 16.37 -16.90 2.80
CA PRO A 155 15.69 -17.83 3.67
C PRO A 155 14.22 -17.45 3.96
N ALA A 156 13.73 -16.31 3.46
CA ALA A 156 12.47 -15.72 3.88
C ALA A 156 11.26 -16.67 3.77
N VAL A 157 11.14 -17.43 2.67
CA VAL A 157 10.04 -18.38 2.47
C VAL A 157 10.11 -19.54 3.48
N ALA A 158 11.31 -20.08 3.73
CA ALA A 158 11.51 -21.16 4.70
C ALA A 158 11.24 -20.67 6.13
N GLU A 159 11.69 -19.47 6.48
CA GLU A 159 11.42 -18.86 7.78
C GLU A 159 9.94 -18.53 7.97
N ALA A 160 9.29 -18.01 6.94
CA ALA A 160 7.84 -17.76 6.93
C ALA A 160 7.04 -19.05 7.25
N ALA A 161 7.46 -20.19 6.69
CA ALA A 161 6.83 -21.48 6.95
C ALA A 161 6.96 -21.97 8.41
N THR A 162 7.85 -21.37 9.20
CA THR A 162 8.02 -21.71 10.64
C THR A 162 7.20 -20.85 11.57
N LEU A 163 6.51 -19.83 11.06
CA LEU A 163 5.70 -18.92 11.86
C LEU A 163 4.28 -19.50 12.09
N PRO A 164 3.70 -19.33 13.28
CA PRO A 164 2.36 -19.81 13.58
C PRO A 164 1.24 -18.87 13.07
N ILE A 165 1.59 -17.86 12.30
CA ILE A 165 0.70 -16.83 11.77
C ILE A 165 0.74 -16.82 10.25
N PRO A 166 -0.31 -16.30 9.56
CA PRO A 166 -0.31 -16.15 8.10
C PRO A 166 0.89 -15.36 7.59
N THR A 167 1.41 -15.81 6.45
CA THR A 167 2.58 -15.19 5.80
C THR A 167 2.34 -15.06 4.31
N ARG A 168 2.88 -14.02 3.69
CA ARG A 168 2.79 -13.76 2.25
C ARG A 168 3.92 -12.85 1.76
N PRO A 169 4.16 -12.75 0.45
CA PRO A 169 5.03 -11.70 -0.08
C PRO A 169 4.38 -10.32 0.00
N GLY A 170 5.23 -9.28 -0.02
CA GLY A 170 4.80 -7.88 -0.05
C GLY A 170 4.62 -7.28 1.35
N ALA A 171 5.43 -6.27 1.67
CA ALA A 171 5.48 -5.67 3.00
C ALA A 171 4.95 -4.23 3.03
N ASP A 172 5.24 -3.44 2.00
CA ASP A 172 4.93 -2.00 2.02
C ASP A 172 3.41 -1.70 1.95
N GLU A 173 2.61 -2.58 1.35
CA GLU A 173 1.16 -2.43 1.24
C GLU A 173 0.37 -3.20 2.31
N ALA A 174 1.05 -3.89 3.23
CA ALA A 174 0.38 -4.75 4.22
C ALA A 174 -0.71 -4.02 5.02
N GLY A 175 -0.43 -2.79 5.42
CA GLY A 175 -1.43 -1.96 6.09
C GLY A 175 -2.65 -1.65 5.22
N GLN A 176 -2.48 -1.43 3.90
CA GLN A 176 -3.59 -1.21 2.97
C GLN A 176 -4.45 -2.47 2.84
N VAL A 177 -3.83 -3.63 2.77
CA VAL A 177 -4.51 -4.94 2.68
C VAL A 177 -5.33 -5.20 3.95
N LEU A 178 -4.79 -4.91 5.13
CA LEU A 178 -5.53 -5.03 6.38
C LEU A 178 -6.64 -3.99 6.53
N LEU A 179 -6.51 -2.81 5.90
CA LEU A 179 -7.61 -1.84 5.81
C LEU A 179 -8.78 -2.41 4.99
N LEU A 180 -8.50 -3.05 3.86
CA LEU A 180 -9.54 -3.73 3.10
C LEU A 180 -10.23 -4.80 3.94
N ARG A 181 -9.47 -5.64 4.66
CA ARG A 181 -10.01 -6.63 5.59
C ARG A 181 -10.92 -6.02 6.65
N ALA A 182 -10.53 -4.88 7.21
CA ALA A 182 -11.29 -4.23 8.29
C ALA A 182 -12.55 -3.53 7.79
N LEU A 183 -12.50 -2.90 6.62
CA LEU A 183 -13.55 -2.02 6.12
C LEU A 183 -14.53 -2.70 5.16
N ASN A 184 -14.05 -3.66 4.38
CA ASN A 184 -14.87 -4.35 3.38
C ASN A 184 -14.50 -5.84 3.24
N PRO A 185 -14.67 -6.63 4.31
CA PRO A 185 -14.39 -8.07 4.26
C PRO A 185 -15.37 -8.79 3.33
N GLY A 186 -14.93 -9.91 2.77
CA GLY A 186 -15.74 -10.76 1.92
C GLY A 186 -15.91 -10.28 0.48
N VAL A 187 -15.12 -9.30 0.02
CA VAL A 187 -15.11 -8.88 -1.39
C VAL A 187 -14.83 -10.08 -2.27
N ARG A 188 -15.69 -10.30 -3.27
CA ARG A 188 -15.58 -11.40 -4.23
C ARG A 188 -14.70 -10.97 -5.39
N VAL A 189 -13.53 -11.59 -5.53
CA VAL A 189 -12.51 -11.20 -6.47
C VAL A 189 -12.32 -12.25 -7.55
N ARG A 190 -12.44 -11.86 -8.82
CA ARG A 190 -11.99 -12.65 -9.95
C ARG A 190 -10.58 -12.21 -10.34
N VAL A 191 -9.67 -13.17 -10.53
CA VAL A 191 -8.31 -12.89 -10.97
C VAL A 191 -8.20 -13.21 -12.46
N LEU A 192 -7.74 -12.23 -13.24
CA LEU A 192 -7.45 -12.39 -14.66
C LEU A 192 -5.97 -12.12 -14.92
N TYR A 193 -5.32 -13.02 -15.63
CA TYR A 193 -3.93 -12.89 -16.05
C TYR A 193 -3.87 -12.51 -17.53
N ASP A 194 -3.01 -11.56 -17.90
CA ASP A 194 -2.69 -11.27 -19.30
C ASP A 194 -2.02 -12.46 -19.99
N HIS A 195 -1.30 -13.28 -19.21
CA HIS A 195 -0.69 -14.54 -19.60
C HIS A 195 -1.02 -15.64 -18.57
N PRO A 196 -1.97 -16.55 -18.84
CA PRO A 196 -2.36 -17.58 -17.87
C PRO A 196 -1.21 -18.46 -17.38
N GLN A 197 -0.19 -18.70 -18.23
CA GLN A 197 0.97 -19.56 -17.89
C GLN A 197 1.84 -18.99 -16.76
N VAL A 198 1.77 -17.68 -16.49
CA VAL A 198 2.57 -17.07 -15.42
C VAL A 198 2.05 -17.40 -14.02
N ALA A 199 0.82 -17.88 -13.90
CA ALA A 199 0.21 -18.22 -12.61
C ALA A 199 1.05 -19.20 -11.78
N THR A 200 1.68 -20.18 -12.46
CA THR A 200 2.52 -21.20 -11.83
C THR A 200 3.99 -20.81 -11.71
N GLN A 201 4.39 -19.66 -12.24
CA GLN A 201 5.78 -19.21 -12.20
C GLN A 201 6.07 -18.46 -10.91
N VAL A 202 7.29 -18.66 -10.38
CA VAL A 202 7.82 -17.86 -9.28
C VAL A 202 8.27 -16.51 -9.83
N THR A 203 7.62 -15.45 -9.40
CA THR A 203 8.02 -14.10 -9.77
C THR A 203 9.19 -13.63 -8.92
N ARG A 204 9.99 -12.73 -9.49
CA ARG A 204 11.13 -12.16 -8.77
C ARG A 204 10.66 -11.45 -7.51
N TYR A 205 11.35 -11.63 -6.40
CA TYR A 205 11.08 -11.14 -5.05
C TYR A 205 10.00 -11.90 -4.26
N GLU A 206 9.17 -12.73 -4.90
CA GLU A 206 8.10 -13.44 -4.18
C GLU A 206 8.56 -14.76 -3.56
N GLY A 207 9.41 -15.51 -4.26
CA GLY A 207 9.94 -16.80 -3.80
C GLY A 207 8.95 -17.95 -3.84
N ILE A 208 7.70 -17.71 -4.24
CA ILE A 208 6.61 -18.70 -4.40
C ILE A 208 5.88 -18.45 -5.73
N PRO A 209 5.10 -19.40 -6.24
CA PRO A 209 4.30 -19.21 -7.45
C PRO A 209 3.32 -18.04 -7.33
N LEU A 210 3.10 -17.32 -8.44
CA LEU A 210 2.26 -16.14 -8.47
C LEU A 210 0.82 -16.41 -7.99
N GLN A 211 0.23 -17.53 -8.40
CA GLN A 211 -1.12 -17.92 -7.94
C GLN A 211 -1.17 -18.16 -6.41
N GLU A 212 -0.09 -18.69 -5.83
CA GLU A 212 0.01 -18.88 -4.39
C GLU A 212 0.14 -17.53 -3.66
N SER A 213 0.95 -16.60 -4.20
CA SER A 213 1.05 -15.22 -3.70
C SER A 213 -0.32 -14.55 -3.66
N ILE A 214 -1.11 -14.70 -4.73
CA ILE A 214 -2.45 -14.12 -4.82
C ILE A 214 -3.42 -14.81 -3.86
N THR A 215 -3.37 -16.14 -3.73
CA THR A 215 -4.22 -16.87 -2.78
C THR A 215 -3.98 -16.40 -1.34
N ARG A 216 -2.71 -16.29 -0.95
CA ARG A 216 -2.34 -15.79 0.39
C ARG A 216 -2.74 -14.32 0.59
N LEU A 217 -2.59 -13.50 -0.43
CA LEU A 217 -2.99 -12.09 -0.40
C LEU A 217 -4.52 -11.94 -0.23
N LEU A 218 -5.32 -12.70 -0.98
CA LEU A 218 -6.79 -12.67 -0.84
C LEU A 218 -7.22 -13.11 0.56
N ALA A 219 -6.61 -14.16 1.10
CA ALA A 219 -6.85 -14.59 2.48
C ALA A 219 -6.50 -13.50 3.49
N SER A 220 -5.37 -12.80 3.30
CA SER A 220 -4.95 -11.66 4.12
C SER A 220 -5.96 -10.51 4.06
N ALA A 221 -6.44 -10.17 2.88
CA ALA A 221 -7.44 -9.13 2.66
C ALA A 221 -8.85 -9.51 3.19
N GLY A 222 -9.07 -10.76 3.62
CA GLY A 222 -10.41 -11.26 3.91
C GLY A 222 -11.31 -11.33 2.67
N ALA A 223 -10.72 -11.41 1.47
CA ALA A 223 -11.41 -11.49 0.20
C ALA A 223 -11.62 -12.96 -0.23
N VAL A 224 -12.56 -13.17 -1.15
CA VAL A 224 -12.93 -14.51 -1.64
C VAL A 224 -12.69 -14.59 -3.14
N GLN A 225 -11.87 -15.54 -3.58
CA GLN A 225 -11.71 -15.78 -5.02
C GLN A 225 -12.95 -16.43 -5.62
N VAL A 226 -13.40 -15.93 -6.77
CA VAL A 226 -14.58 -16.45 -7.48
C VAL A 226 -14.35 -16.49 -8.99
N ASP A 227 -15.04 -17.41 -9.66
CA ASP A 227 -15.01 -17.51 -11.12
C ASP A 227 -16.15 -16.74 -11.81
N SER A 228 -17.19 -16.38 -11.08
CA SER A 228 -18.36 -15.69 -11.61
C SER A 228 -18.96 -14.70 -10.62
N ARG A 229 -19.62 -13.67 -11.15
CA ARG A 229 -20.26 -12.59 -10.38
C ARG A 229 -19.30 -11.95 -9.37
N PRO A 230 -18.12 -11.49 -9.78
CA PRO A 230 -17.20 -10.82 -8.89
C PRO A 230 -17.74 -9.45 -8.46
N ASP A 231 -17.29 -8.98 -7.30
CA ASP A 231 -17.45 -7.59 -6.88
C ASP A 231 -16.29 -6.72 -7.40
N LEU A 232 -15.15 -7.36 -7.67
CA LEU A 232 -13.93 -6.74 -8.21
C LEU A 232 -13.20 -7.74 -9.13
N VAL A 233 -12.67 -7.25 -10.23
CA VAL A 233 -11.71 -8.01 -11.06
C VAL A 233 -10.31 -7.49 -10.80
N LEU A 234 -9.41 -8.38 -10.37
CA LEU A 234 -7.97 -8.11 -10.26
C LEU A 234 -7.28 -8.58 -11.54
N VAL A 235 -6.85 -7.63 -12.36
CA VAL A 235 -6.04 -7.90 -13.55
C VAL A 235 -4.58 -7.91 -13.17
N VAL A 236 -3.90 -9.01 -13.44
CA VAL A 236 -2.47 -9.19 -13.21
C VAL A 236 -1.75 -9.06 -14.56
N TYR A 237 -1.07 -7.93 -14.74
CA TYR A 237 -0.31 -7.66 -15.96
C TYR A 237 1.17 -7.97 -15.74
N THR A 238 1.71 -8.87 -16.54
CA THR A 238 3.07 -9.42 -16.40
C THR A 238 4.04 -8.92 -17.46
N GLY A 239 3.56 -8.08 -18.39
CA GLY A 239 4.40 -7.48 -19.43
C GLY A 239 4.31 -8.17 -20.80
N GLY A 240 5.22 -7.80 -21.69
CA GLY A 240 5.24 -8.27 -23.07
C GLY A 240 4.38 -7.41 -24.00
N ASP A 241 3.37 -7.97 -24.65
CA ASP A 241 2.48 -7.21 -25.54
C ASP A 241 1.43 -6.45 -24.69
N PRO A 242 1.49 -5.11 -24.61
CA PRO A 242 0.56 -4.32 -23.80
C PRO A 242 -0.89 -4.43 -24.28
N ARG A 243 -1.14 -4.81 -25.54
CA ARG A 243 -2.49 -5.04 -26.06
C ARG A 243 -3.20 -6.17 -25.33
N ARG A 244 -2.46 -7.20 -24.86
CA ARG A 244 -3.04 -8.26 -24.03
C ARG A 244 -3.52 -7.71 -22.69
N GLY A 245 -2.71 -6.87 -22.04
CA GLY A 245 -3.12 -6.18 -20.82
C GLY A 245 -4.40 -5.37 -21.02
N VAL A 246 -4.48 -4.58 -22.11
CA VAL A 246 -5.70 -3.83 -22.47
C VAL A 246 -6.89 -4.75 -22.70
N LEU A 247 -6.74 -5.83 -23.45
CA LEU A 247 -7.83 -6.79 -23.70
C LEU A 247 -8.31 -7.45 -22.40
N THR A 248 -7.40 -7.77 -21.49
CA THR A 248 -7.73 -8.33 -20.17
C THR A 248 -8.48 -7.31 -19.30
N VAL A 249 -8.09 -6.04 -19.35
CA VAL A 249 -8.83 -4.95 -18.69
C VAL A 249 -10.23 -4.81 -19.26
N LEU A 250 -10.38 -4.77 -20.58
CA LEU A 250 -11.68 -4.71 -21.26
C LEU A 250 -12.56 -5.92 -20.94
N GLN A 251 -11.98 -7.10 -20.85
CA GLN A 251 -12.71 -8.30 -20.39
C GLN A 251 -13.21 -8.09 -18.97
N GLY A 252 -12.36 -7.66 -18.05
CA GLY A 252 -12.71 -7.43 -16.65
C GLY A 252 -13.82 -6.37 -16.48
N LEU A 253 -13.73 -5.24 -17.20
CA LEU A 253 -14.71 -4.15 -17.13
C LEU A 253 -16.14 -4.56 -17.54
N ARG A 254 -16.29 -5.66 -18.30
CA ARG A 254 -17.61 -6.22 -18.61
C ARG A 254 -18.25 -6.98 -17.45
N GLU A 255 -17.49 -7.30 -16.43
CA GLU A 255 -17.92 -8.15 -15.32
C GLU A 255 -18.08 -7.37 -14.02
N ALA A 256 -17.09 -6.52 -13.69
CA ALA A 256 -17.06 -5.73 -12.47
C ALA A 256 -16.01 -4.59 -12.59
N PRO A 257 -15.94 -3.68 -11.60
CA PRO A 257 -14.81 -2.75 -11.49
C PRO A 257 -13.45 -3.47 -11.55
N VAL A 258 -12.46 -2.85 -12.23
CA VAL A 258 -11.16 -3.46 -12.48
C VAL A 258 -10.06 -2.77 -11.67
N ALA A 259 -9.30 -3.53 -10.91
CA ALA A 259 -8.02 -3.14 -10.35
C ALA A 259 -6.88 -3.80 -11.15
N VAL A 260 -5.87 -3.01 -11.52
CA VAL A 260 -4.71 -3.51 -12.29
C VAL A 260 -3.48 -3.55 -11.41
N ALA A 261 -2.91 -4.73 -11.23
CA ALA A 261 -1.57 -4.91 -10.70
C ALA A 261 -0.57 -5.06 -11.85
N ASP A 262 0.17 -4.01 -12.14
CA ASP A 262 1.26 -4.04 -13.11
C ASP A 262 2.53 -4.57 -12.44
N ILE A 263 2.84 -5.83 -12.70
CA ILE A 263 4.01 -6.52 -12.15
C ILE A 263 5.08 -6.79 -13.22
N ALA A 264 4.93 -6.18 -14.39
CA ALA A 264 5.87 -6.34 -15.51
C ALA A 264 7.29 -5.95 -15.15
N ARG A 265 7.43 -4.95 -14.30
CA ARG A 265 8.74 -4.42 -13.85
C ARG A 265 8.72 -4.08 -12.37
N VAL A 266 9.84 -4.28 -11.71
CA VAL A 266 9.97 -3.93 -10.28
C VAL A 266 10.20 -2.43 -10.12
N ASN A 267 9.43 -1.81 -9.23
CA ASN A 267 9.50 -0.37 -8.91
C ASN A 267 9.37 0.55 -10.15
N ARG A 268 8.51 0.16 -11.09
CA ARG A 268 8.32 0.88 -12.35
C ARG A 268 7.15 0.29 -13.13
N GLY A 269 6.20 1.12 -13.53
CA GLY A 269 5.10 0.71 -14.39
C GLY A 269 5.52 0.42 -15.83
N ASP A 270 4.72 -0.31 -16.58
CA ASP A 270 4.91 -0.48 -18.01
C ASP A 270 4.35 0.72 -18.79
N ALA A 271 5.26 1.50 -19.36
CA ALA A 271 4.90 2.72 -20.11
C ALA A 271 3.95 2.44 -21.29
N SER A 272 4.10 1.29 -21.92
CA SER A 272 3.26 0.93 -23.08
C SER A 272 1.83 0.65 -22.62
N LEU A 273 1.66 -0.11 -21.54
CA LEU A 273 0.32 -0.37 -20.99
C LEU A 273 -0.37 0.92 -20.56
N VAL A 274 0.33 1.75 -19.75
CA VAL A 274 -0.27 3.01 -19.26
C VAL A 274 -0.67 3.93 -20.41
N ARG A 275 0.19 4.10 -21.43
CA ARG A 275 -0.14 4.92 -22.60
C ARG A 275 -1.35 4.42 -23.37
N TYR A 276 -1.49 3.10 -23.54
CA TYR A 276 -2.69 2.52 -24.16
C TYR A 276 -3.93 2.74 -23.32
N LEU A 277 -3.86 2.51 -22.00
CA LEU A 277 -5.00 2.72 -21.11
C LEU A 277 -5.46 4.20 -21.12
N VAL A 278 -4.52 5.15 -21.14
CA VAL A 278 -4.83 6.58 -21.23
C VAL A 278 -5.37 6.94 -22.62
N ALA A 279 -4.72 6.50 -23.71
CA ALA A 279 -5.12 6.82 -25.08
C ALA A 279 -6.50 6.26 -25.45
N LEU A 280 -6.90 5.15 -24.86
CA LEU A 280 -8.22 4.53 -25.04
C LEU A 280 -9.25 4.99 -24.01
N ASP A 281 -8.90 5.96 -23.17
CA ASP A 281 -9.75 6.51 -22.08
C ASP A 281 -10.19 5.46 -21.04
N LEU A 282 -9.45 4.36 -20.94
CA LEU A 282 -9.74 3.26 -20.01
C LEU A 282 -9.13 3.49 -18.61
N TYR A 283 -8.09 4.32 -18.50
CA TYR A 283 -7.39 4.52 -17.23
C TYR A 283 -8.31 5.10 -16.16
N ARG A 284 -9.18 6.04 -16.54
CA ARG A 284 -10.15 6.68 -15.63
C ARG A 284 -11.26 5.74 -15.15
N ASP A 285 -11.52 4.65 -15.89
CA ASP A 285 -12.56 3.67 -15.55
C ASP A 285 -12.06 2.58 -14.58
N LEU A 286 -10.75 2.54 -14.32
CA LEU A 286 -10.19 1.61 -13.36
C LEU A 286 -10.64 1.93 -11.93
N ALA A 287 -10.82 0.90 -11.12
CA ALA A 287 -10.99 1.02 -9.69
C ALA A 287 -9.66 1.34 -8.97
N ALA A 288 -8.55 0.76 -9.48
CA ALA A 288 -7.20 1.00 -9.00
C ALA A 288 -6.15 0.62 -10.06
N TYR A 289 -4.97 1.19 -9.94
CA TYR A 289 -3.77 0.82 -10.67
C TYR A 289 -2.57 0.86 -9.72
N ALA A 290 -1.72 -0.17 -9.73
CA ALA A 290 -0.51 -0.19 -8.92
C ALA A 290 0.66 -0.75 -9.71
N SER A 291 1.81 -0.04 -9.67
CA SER A 291 3.03 -0.40 -10.41
C SER A 291 4.33 -0.04 -9.68
N TRP A 292 4.23 0.67 -8.57
CA TRP A 292 5.38 1.12 -7.79
C TRP A 292 5.69 0.17 -6.65
N GLY A 293 6.38 -0.92 -6.92
CA GLY A 293 6.77 -1.91 -5.92
C GLY A 293 7.30 -3.19 -6.54
N THR A 294 7.53 -4.18 -5.70
CA THR A 294 7.70 -5.57 -6.11
C THR A 294 6.34 -6.15 -6.53
N PRO A 295 6.29 -7.32 -7.18
CA PRO A 295 5.02 -7.92 -7.57
C PRO A 295 4.01 -8.05 -6.42
N GLY A 296 4.41 -8.53 -5.24
CA GLY A 296 3.54 -8.65 -4.08
C GLY A 296 2.97 -7.30 -3.62
N ASN A 297 3.82 -6.26 -3.58
CA ASN A 297 3.37 -4.92 -3.24
C ASN A 297 2.34 -4.37 -4.24
N ASN A 298 2.57 -4.57 -5.55
CA ASN A 298 1.64 -4.10 -6.57
C ASN A 298 0.31 -4.85 -6.53
N LEU A 299 0.35 -6.17 -6.33
CA LEU A 299 -0.85 -6.99 -6.15
C LEU A 299 -1.67 -6.53 -4.93
N GLY A 300 -1.00 -6.32 -3.79
CA GLY A 300 -1.65 -5.90 -2.55
C GLY A 300 -2.24 -4.50 -2.65
N ALA A 301 -1.50 -3.53 -3.20
CA ALA A 301 -1.98 -2.16 -3.38
C ALA A 301 -3.17 -2.10 -4.35
N ALA A 302 -3.11 -2.79 -5.50
CA ALA A 302 -4.20 -2.85 -6.46
C ALA A 302 -5.46 -3.47 -5.85
N LEU A 303 -5.33 -4.61 -5.17
CA LEU A 303 -6.43 -5.29 -4.50
C LEU A 303 -7.06 -4.40 -3.42
N ALA A 304 -6.23 -3.83 -2.53
CA ALA A 304 -6.71 -3.03 -1.42
C ALA A 304 -7.43 -1.76 -1.90
N GLN A 305 -6.82 -1.00 -2.79
CA GLN A 305 -7.41 0.23 -3.33
C GLN A 305 -8.66 -0.08 -4.18
N GLY A 306 -8.62 -1.12 -5.01
CA GLY A 306 -9.78 -1.56 -5.79
C GLY A 306 -10.94 -1.99 -4.88
N GLY A 307 -10.68 -2.76 -3.84
CA GLY A 307 -11.68 -3.22 -2.89
C GLY A 307 -12.24 -2.11 -2.00
N LEU A 308 -11.48 -1.05 -1.75
CA LEU A 308 -11.91 0.10 -0.95
C LEU A 308 -12.62 1.19 -1.79
N PHE A 309 -12.14 1.46 -3.01
CA PHE A 309 -12.51 2.65 -3.77
C PHE A 309 -13.32 2.35 -5.04
N ALA A 310 -13.46 1.08 -5.46
CA ALA A 310 -14.43 0.76 -6.50
C ALA A 310 -15.81 1.29 -6.10
N ILE A 311 -16.43 2.11 -6.94
CA ILE A 311 -17.65 2.87 -6.59
C ILE A 311 -18.73 2.00 -5.97
N PRO A 312 -19.13 0.85 -6.56
CA PRO A 312 -20.16 0.01 -5.96
C PRO A 312 -19.78 -0.53 -4.58
N LEU A 313 -18.50 -0.88 -4.37
CA LEU A 313 -18.00 -1.39 -3.09
C LEU A 313 -17.94 -0.29 -2.04
N CYS A 314 -17.43 0.87 -2.42
CA CYS A 314 -17.33 2.05 -1.57
C CYS A 314 -18.72 2.53 -1.12
N GLN A 315 -19.71 2.57 -2.01
CA GLN A 315 -21.10 2.92 -1.67
C GLN A 315 -21.76 1.86 -0.78
N LYS A 316 -21.50 0.57 -1.03
CA LYS A 316 -21.96 -0.53 -0.18
C LYS A 316 -21.43 -0.41 1.25
N ALA A 317 -20.24 0.15 1.43
CA ALA A 317 -19.67 0.48 2.73
C ALA A 317 -20.29 1.74 3.39
N GLY A 318 -21.31 2.36 2.79
CA GLY A 318 -22.06 3.47 3.35
C GLY A 318 -21.57 4.87 2.94
N ASN A 319 -20.63 4.96 1.99
CA ASN A 319 -20.09 6.23 1.56
C ASN A 319 -20.91 6.86 0.43
N SER A 320 -20.85 8.20 0.30
CA SER A 320 -21.50 8.90 -0.81
C SER A 320 -20.79 8.64 -2.14
N LEU A 321 -21.52 8.74 -3.25
CA LEU A 321 -20.93 8.65 -4.59
C LEU A 321 -19.79 9.65 -4.77
N ALA A 322 -19.96 10.89 -4.33
CA ALA A 322 -18.94 11.93 -4.46
C ALA A 322 -17.65 11.58 -3.70
N ALA A 323 -17.75 11.04 -2.48
CA ALA A 323 -16.58 10.61 -1.72
C ALA A 323 -15.87 9.42 -2.41
N CYS A 324 -16.62 8.45 -2.91
CA CYS A 324 -16.08 7.30 -3.62
C CYS A 324 -15.34 7.71 -4.89
N GLU A 325 -15.91 8.64 -5.66
CA GLU A 325 -15.26 9.20 -6.86
C GLU A 325 -13.99 9.98 -6.51
N GLU A 326 -14.01 10.76 -5.44
CA GLU A 326 -12.83 11.50 -4.99
C GLU A 326 -11.70 10.57 -4.61
N TRP A 327 -11.96 9.56 -3.77
CA TRP A 327 -10.93 8.62 -3.32
C TRP A 327 -10.37 7.79 -4.48
N ARG A 328 -11.23 7.28 -5.36
CA ARG A 328 -10.82 6.55 -6.55
C ARG A 328 -9.95 7.42 -7.47
N SER A 329 -10.39 8.62 -7.78
CA SER A 329 -9.65 9.53 -8.65
C SER A 329 -8.30 9.92 -8.04
N ARG A 330 -8.22 10.16 -6.73
CA ARG A 330 -6.96 10.44 -6.03
C ARG A 330 -6.01 9.24 -6.03
N ALA A 331 -6.52 8.03 -5.83
CA ALA A 331 -5.71 6.82 -5.90
C ALA A 331 -5.14 6.61 -7.31
N LEU A 332 -5.94 6.78 -8.36
CA LEU A 332 -5.49 6.71 -9.75
C LEU A 332 -4.49 7.82 -10.10
N ALA A 333 -4.71 9.04 -9.60
CA ALA A 333 -3.77 10.15 -9.76
C ALA A 333 -2.41 9.83 -9.14
N GLN A 334 -2.40 9.36 -7.90
CA GLN A 334 -1.17 8.96 -7.22
C GLN A 334 -0.44 7.84 -7.98
N ALA A 335 -1.15 6.81 -8.42
CA ALA A 335 -0.58 5.70 -9.18
C ALA A 335 0.00 6.15 -10.54
N TYR A 336 -0.67 7.09 -11.22
CA TYR A 336 -0.13 7.66 -12.46
C TYR A 336 1.15 8.47 -12.23
N LEU A 337 1.18 9.26 -11.17
CA LEU A 337 2.35 10.06 -10.81
C LEU A 337 3.52 9.19 -10.34
N GLU A 338 3.26 8.07 -9.69
CA GLU A 338 4.27 7.06 -9.37
C GLU A 338 4.82 6.39 -10.63
N TYR A 339 3.96 6.07 -11.57
CA TYR A 339 4.37 5.61 -12.90
C TYR A 339 5.26 6.66 -13.59
N LEU A 340 4.84 7.92 -13.65
CA LEU A 340 5.60 9.00 -14.26
C LEU A 340 6.96 9.19 -13.59
N TRP A 341 7.00 9.07 -12.27
CA TRP A 341 8.24 9.08 -11.51
C TRP A 341 9.17 7.94 -11.91
N GLY A 342 8.68 6.71 -11.93
CA GLY A 342 9.46 5.52 -12.27
C GLY A 342 10.04 5.55 -13.67
N GLU A 343 9.25 6.03 -14.66
CA GLU A 343 9.63 6.06 -16.07
C GLU A 343 10.51 7.25 -16.45
N VAL A 344 10.20 8.42 -15.95
CA VAL A 344 10.83 9.68 -16.39
C VAL A 344 11.64 10.33 -15.28
N GLY A 345 11.03 10.59 -14.13
CA GLY A 345 11.62 11.39 -13.08
C GLY A 345 12.83 10.74 -12.42
N ARG A 346 12.70 9.50 -12.00
CA ARG A 346 13.76 8.76 -11.28
C ARG A 346 15.02 8.52 -12.12
N PRO A 347 14.96 8.03 -13.37
CA PRO A 347 16.13 7.93 -14.23
C PRO A 347 16.80 9.29 -14.47
N TRP A 348 15.98 10.32 -14.69
CA TRP A 348 16.48 11.66 -14.96
C TRP A 348 17.21 12.26 -13.74
N VAL A 349 16.65 12.10 -12.54
CA VAL A 349 17.27 12.59 -11.29
C VAL A 349 18.58 11.88 -10.98
N ARG A 350 18.59 10.56 -11.10
CA ARG A 350 19.79 9.74 -10.83
C ARG A 350 20.98 10.07 -11.74
N ALA A 351 20.68 10.50 -12.95
CA ALA A 351 21.73 10.91 -13.90
C ALA A 351 22.34 12.29 -13.59
N ARG A 352 21.70 13.11 -12.73
CA ARG A 352 22.05 14.53 -12.57
C ARG A 352 22.32 14.98 -11.14
N PHE A 353 21.72 14.31 -10.16
CA PHE A 353 21.81 14.75 -8.77
C PHE A 353 22.32 13.61 -7.87
N PRO A 354 23.38 13.86 -7.08
CA PRO A 354 23.80 12.91 -6.05
C PRO A 354 22.80 12.89 -4.89
N GLU A 355 22.71 11.76 -4.19
CA GLU A 355 22.04 11.70 -2.90
C GLU A 355 22.97 12.19 -1.77
N PRO A 356 22.44 12.87 -0.75
CA PRO A 356 21.03 13.14 -0.47
C PRO A 356 20.44 14.27 -1.32
N LEU A 357 19.25 14.03 -1.87
CA LEU A 357 18.54 14.99 -2.72
C LEU A 357 18.11 16.24 -1.93
N THR A 358 18.08 17.38 -2.60
CA THR A 358 17.72 18.69 -2.05
C THR A 358 16.36 19.16 -2.55
N GLU A 359 15.79 20.20 -1.92
CA GLU A 359 14.60 20.88 -2.42
C GLU A 359 14.83 21.54 -3.80
N GLU A 360 16.05 21.96 -4.08
CA GLU A 360 16.42 22.48 -5.39
C GLU A 360 16.30 21.38 -6.46
N ALA A 361 16.84 20.18 -6.19
CA ALA A 361 16.64 19.02 -7.06
C ALA A 361 15.16 18.72 -7.29
N ALA A 362 14.32 18.82 -6.24
CA ALA A 362 12.88 18.63 -6.35
C ALA A 362 12.24 19.65 -7.30
N ARG A 363 12.60 20.93 -7.21
CA ARG A 363 12.09 21.98 -8.14
C ARG A 363 12.52 21.73 -9.58
N TYR A 364 13.77 21.35 -9.83
CA TYR A 364 14.25 21.03 -11.17
C TYR A 364 13.54 19.83 -11.79
N VAL A 365 13.35 18.79 -11.01
CA VAL A 365 12.63 17.59 -11.46
C VAL A 365 11.17 17.93 -11.74
N PHE A 366 10.55 18.68 -10.86
CA PHE A 366 9.15 19.08 -11.04
C PHE A 366 8.98 19.90 -12.33
N ALA A 367 9.83 20.89 -12.57
CA ALA A 367 9.82 21.69 -13.81
C ALA A 367 9.95 20.81 -15.07
N ARG A 368 10.72 19.71 -15.01
CA ARG A 368 10.84 18.74 -16.12
C ARG A 368 9.56 17.90 -16.28
N LEU A 369 8.95 17.47 -15.18
CA LEU A 369 7.82 16.54 -15.22
C LEU A 369 6.47 17.22 -15.45
N GLN A 370 6.31 18.49 -15.11
CA GLN A 370 5.05 19.22 -15.27
C GLN A 370 4.60 19.36 -16.73
N SER A 371 5.51 19.16 -17.71
CA SER A 371 5.21 19.17 -19.16
C SER A 371 4.81 17.79 -19.70
N GLU A 372 4.90 16.74 -18.89
CA GLU A 372 4.47 15.41 -19.31
C GLU A 372 2.94 15.34 -19.35
N PRO A 373 2.36 14.64 -20.34
CA PRO A 373 0.92 14.48 -20.42
C PRO A 373 0.35 13.81 -19.17
N THR A 374 -0.81 14.27 -18.72
CA THR A 374 -1.53 13.67 -17.60
C THR A 374 -2.91 13.20 -18.04
N PRO A 375 -3.48 12.15 -17.42
CA PRO A 375 -4.80 11.65 -17.79
C PRO A 375 -5.92 12.55 -17.26
N HIS A 376 -7.05 12.53 -17.92
CA HIS A 376 -8.33 12.90 -17.35
C HIS A 376 -8.80 11.75 -16.45
N LEU A 377 -9.22 12.07 -15.23
CA LEU A 377 -9.78 11.13 -14.25
C LEU A 377 -11.28 11.39 -14.07
N GLY A 378 -11.96 10.60 -13.26
CA GLY A 378 -13.42 10.73 -13.07
C GLY A 378 -13.86 12.14 -12.66
N LEU A 379 -13.05 12.85 -11.87
CA LEU A 379 -13.35 14.21 -11.39
C LEU A 379 -12.80 15.33 -12.28
N GLY A 380 -11.87 15.05 -13.19
CA GLY A 380 -11.25 16.08 -14.03
C GLY A 380 -9.83 15.73 -14.47
N GLN A 381 -9.13 16.74 -14.98
CA GLN A 381 -7.75 16.63 -15.42
C GLN A 381 -6.80 16.57 -14.22
N LEU A 382 -5.82 15.69 -14.27
CA LEU A 382 -4.75 15.62 -13.26
C LEU A 382 -3.73 16.74 -13.48
N HIS A 383 -3.49 17.55 -12.45
CA HIS A 383 -2.50 18.63 -12.45
C HIS A 383 -1.48 18.44 -11.32
N PRO A 384 -0.25 17.98 -11.61
CA PRO A 384 0.83 18.00 -10.63
C PRO A 384 1.14 19.44 -10.22
N THR A 385 1.29 19.69 -8.91
CA THR A 385 1.57 21.03 -8.36
C THR A 385 2.89 21.11 -7.63
N GLY A 386 3.52 19.97 -7.34
CA GLY A 386 4.83 19.91 -6.70
C GLY A 386 5.24 18.47 -6.38
N LEU A 387 6.48 18.31 -5.93
CA LEU A 387 6.98 17.05 -5.40
C LEU A 387 8.02 17.29 -4.30
N LYS A 388 8.23 16.29 -3.46
CA LYS A 388 9.23 16.24 -2.39
C LYS A 388 9.92 14.90 -2.36
N PHE A 389 11.10 14.87 -1.77
CA PHE A 389 11.85 13.63 -1.49
C PHE A 389 11.83 13.37 0.02
N PRO A 390 10.89 12.55 0.53
CA PRO A 390 10.67 12.37 1.97
C PRO A 390 11.94 11.94 2.72
N TRP A 391 12.70 11.01 2.14
CA TRP A 391 13.94 10.49 2.71
C TRP A 391 15.20 11.00 2.00
N ARG A 392 15.06 12.09 1.25
CA ARG A 392 16.14 12.75 0.49
C ARG A 392 16.88 11.80 -0.48
N ARG A 393 16.17 10.81 -1.00
CA ARG A 393 16.70 9.85 -1.97
C ARG A 393 15.79 9.72 -3.20
N SER A 394 16.34 9.19 -4.27
CA SER A 394 15.63 9.05 -5.56
C SER A 394 14.64 7.88 -5.59
N PHE A 395 14.58 7.08 -4.54
CA PHE A 395 13.69 5.91 -4.53
C PHE A 395 12.24 6.33 -4.34
N GLU A 396 11.94 7.16 -3.35
CA GLU A 396 10.59 7.64 -3.08
C GLU A 396 10.40 9.08 -3.52
N VAL A 397 9.17 9.37 -3.92
CA VAL A 397 8.70 10.72 -4.21
C VAL A 397 7.32 10.91 -3.60
N GLU A 398 7.07 12.06 -3.02
CA GLU A 398 5.76 12.49 -2.57
C GLU A 398 5.27 13.59 -3.48
N TRP A 399 4.13 13.35 -4.12
CA TRP A 399 3.52 14.28 -5.06
C TRP A 399 2.50 15.20 -4.40
N GLN A 400 2.45 16.42 -4.87
CA GLN A 400 1.34 17.34 -4.66
C GLN A 400 0.61 17.51 -5.99
N PHE A 401 -0.73 17.42 -5.98
CA PHE A 401 -1.53 17.50 -7.19
C PHE A 401 -2.96 17.97 -6.90
N ARG A 402 -3.65 18.40 -7.95
CA ARG A 402 -5.09 18.69 -7.99
C ARG A 402 -5.73 17.89 -9.12
N ILE A 403 -7.04 17.72 -9.05
CA ILE A 403 -7.89 17.16 -10.10
C ILE A 403 -8.98 18.20 -10.35
N GLU A 404 -8.95 18.79 -11.54
CA GLU A 404 -9.82 19.94 -11.92
C GLU A 404 -10.46 19.73 -13.29
#